data_910a6f34f0ddf35144461c90968abc89
#
_entry.id   910a6f34f0ddf35144461c90968abc89
#
_cell.length_a   1.000
_cell.length_b   1.000
_cell.length_c   1.000
_cell.angle_alpha   90.00
_cell.angle_beta   90.00
_cell.angle_gamma   90.00
#
_symmetry.space_group_name_H-M   'P 1'
#
loop_
_entity.id
_entity.type
_entity.pdbx_description
1 polymer ?
#
loop_
_entity_poly.entity_id
_entity_poly.type
_entity_poly.pdbx_seq_one_letter_code
_entity_poly.pdbx_strand_id
1 'polypeptide(L)'
;MSMSIPERNLALELIRVTETAAIAAAPWVGRGEKNLADQAAVEAMRQMINTVDMNGVVVIGEGEKDKAPMLHNGELVGNQQGPNCDVAVDPIDGTSLTAGGMNGAVSVIALAPRGTMFQPNSSFYMNKIVTGPEAAKDIDLRASTAENIAAVARAKNLSISDITVVVLNRPRHETLISEIRKAGARIRLIQDGDVAAAIETARPNTGIDLLMGIGGSPEGVITAAAMICLGGSIQGQLHVDGKPLGQILHTHDLIDSEDVFVAVTGITDGELVQGVRYTPFGAISHSIVMRGKSKTVREIKTEHYLR
;
A
#
# COMPACT_ATOMS: atom_id res chain seq x y z
N MET A 1 -17.70 -34.06 -5.63
CA MET A 1 -17.17 -32.76 -5.21
C MET A 1 -18.29 -31.74 -5.37
N SER A 2 -18.84 -31.24 -4.29
CA SER A 2 -19.77 -30.11 -4.32
C SER A 2 -18.96 -28.87 -4.77
N MET A 3 -19.23 -28.39 -6.00
CA MET A 3 -18.73 -27.08 -6.39
C MET A 3 -19.48 -26.05 -5.54
N SER A 4 -18.81 -25.50 -4.52
CA SER A 4 -19.33 -24.33 -3.82
C SER A 4 -19.46 -23.20 -4.84
N ILE A 5 -20.60 -22.52 -4.84
CA ILE A 5 -20.78 -21.29 -5.62
C ILE A 5 -19.64 -20.35 -5.24
N PRO A 6 -18.86 -19.80 -6.21
CA PRO A 6 -17.80 -18.86 -5.88
C PRO A 6 -18.35 -17.69 -5.07
N GLU A 7 -17.71 -17.37 -3.95
CA GLU A 7 -18.04 -16.16 -3.21
C GLU A 7 -17.90 -14.92 -4.10
N ARG A 8 -18.73 -13.91 -3.83
CA ARG A 8 -18.69 -12.64 -4.58
C ARG A 8 -17.27 -12.06 -4.58
N ASN A 9 -16.77 -11.73 -5.75
CA ASN A 9 -15.44 -11.15 -5.93
C ASN A 9 -15.56 -9.63 -6.17
N LEU A 10 -15.21 -8.84 -5.17
CA LEU A 10 -15.24 -7.38 -5.23
C LEU A 10 -14.05 -6.75 -5.98
N ALA A 11 -13.13 -7.56 -6.50
CA ALA A 11 -11.86 -7.08 -7.06
C ALA A 11 -12.03 -5.97 -8.13
N LEU A 12 -12.98 -6.14 -9.08
CA LEU A 12 -13.22 -5.14 -10.11
C LEU A 12 -13.90 -3.89 -9.57
N GLU A 13 -14.75 -4.03 -8.56
CA GLU A 13 -15.37 -2.88 -7.91
C GLU A 13 -14.32 -2.00 -7.21
N LEU A 14 -13.34 -2.64 -6.55
CA LEU A 14 -12.26 -1.93 -5.87
C LEU A 14 -11.32 -1.23 -6.85
N ILE A 15 -11.08 -1.82 -8.03
CA ILE A 15 -10.33 -1.13 -9.10
C ILE A 15 -11.04 0.15 -9.51
N ARG A 16 -12.35 0.12 -9.73
CA ARG A 16 -13.13 1.32 -10.08
C ARG A 16 -12.98 2.43 -9.04
N VAL A 17 -12.88 2.06 -7.75
CA VAL A 17 -12.66 3.00 -6.65
C VAL A 17 -11.30 3.70 -6.79
N THR A 18 -10.22 2.92 -6.95
CA THR A 18 -8.86 3.48 -7.09
C THR A 18 -8.65 4.19 -8.43
N GLU A 19 -9.24 3.71 -9.52
CA GLU A 19 -9.22 4.38 -10.83
C GLU A 19 -9.84 5.77 -10.77
N THR A 20 -11.00 5.88 -10.12
CA THR A 20 -11.72 7.16 -10.01
C THR A 20 -10.90 8.17 -9.22
N ALA A 21 -10.28 7.75 -8.11
CA ALA A 21 -9.37 8.60 -7.33
C ALA A 21 -8.13 9.00 -8.14
N ALA A 22 -7.47 8.05 -8.80
CA ALA A 22 -6.27 8.31 -9.59
C ALA A 22 -6.54 9.28 -10.76
N ILE A 23 -7.66 9.11 -11.46
CA ILE A 23 -8.06 10.02 -12.56
C ILE A 23 -8.37 11.42 -12.03
N ALA A 24 -8.98 11.54 -10.83
CA ALA A 24 -9.25 12.83 -10.21
C ALA A 24 -7.99 13.55 -9.72
N ALA A 25 -6.99 12.78 -9.23
CA ALA A 25 -5.68 13.30 -8.82
C ALA A 25 -4.79 13.71 -9.99
N ALA A 26 -4.87 13.01 -11.12
CA ALA A 26 -3.96 13.17 -12.25
C ALA A 26 -3.86 14.60 -12.84
N PRO A 27 -4.93 15.43 -12.91
CA PRO A 27 -4.83 16.83 -13.34
C PRO A 27 -3.90 17.69 -12.47
N TRP A 28 -3.63 17.27 -11.24
CA TRP A 28 -2.80 17.98 -10.26
C TRP A 28 -1.32 17.58 -10.29
N VAL A 29 -0.95 16.56 -11.09
CA VAL A 29 0.43 16.12 -11.23
C VAL A 29 1.32 17.26 -11.70
N GLY A 30 2.39 17.54 -10.93
CA GLY A 30 3.39 18.55 -11.23
C GLY A 30 2.94 20.00 -11.04
N ARG A 31 1.79 20.24 -10.38
CA ARG A 31 1.26 21.60 -10.16
C ARG A 31 1.63 22.21 -8.81
N GLY A 32 2.27 21.46 -7.92
CA GLY A 32 2.66 21.93 -6.59
C GLY A 32 1.51 21.96 -5.57
N GLU A 33 0.29 21.62 -5.97
CA GLU A 33 -0.96 21.80 -5.21
C GLU A 33 -1.35 20.51 -4.48
N LYS A 34 -0.65 20.16 -3.38
CA LYS A 34 -0.88 18.94 -2.61
C LYS A 34 -2.33 18.79 -2.14
N ASN A 35 -2.85 19.83 -1.49
CA ASN A 35 -4.17 19.79 -0.86
C ASN A 35 -5.29 19.66 -1.90
N LEU A 36 -5.15 20.28 -3.07
CA LEU A 36 -6.14 20.17 -4.14
C LEU A 36 -6.12 18.79 -4.80
N ALA A 37 -4.93 18.20 -4.96
CA ALA A 37 -4.79 16.83 -5.45
C ALA A 37 -5.48 15.85 -4.50
N ASP A 38 -5.18 15.97 -3.21
CA ASP A 38 -5.69 15.13 -2.15
C ASP A 38 -7.22 15.24 -2.05
N GLN A 39 -7.74 16.45 -1.95
CA GLN A 39 -9.18 16.69 -1.91
C GLN A 39 -9.90 16.07 -3.13
N ALA A 40 -9.37 16.24 -4.34
CA ALA A 40 -9.98 15.69 -5.55
C ALA A 40 -10.02 14.15 -5.52
N ALA A 41 -8.94 13.50 -5.05
CA ALA A 41 -8.87 12.05 -4.92
C ALA A 41 -9.82 11.51 -3.85
N VAL A 42 -9.84 12.14 -2.67
CA VAL A 42 -10.73 11.79 -1.54
C VAL A 42 -12.21 11.87 -1.94
N GLU A 43 -12.61 12.98 -2.55
CA GLU A 43 -14.01 13.17 -3.00
C GLU A 43 -14.41 12.11 -4.03
N ALA A 44 -13.58 11.88 -5.03
CA ALA A 44 -13.84 10.92 -6.09
C ALA A 44 -13.87 9.47 -5.55
N MET A 45 -12.92 9.10 -4.71
CA MET A 45 -12.88 7.78 -4.05
C MET A 45 -14.13 7.56 -3.21
N ARG A 46 -14.51 8.52 -2.37
CA ARG A 46 -15.69 8.42 -1.50
C ARG A 46 -16.99 8.26 -2.30
N GLN A 47 -17.16 9.00 -3.37
CA GLN A 47 -18.33 8.88 -4.24
C GLN A 47 -18.42 7.47 -4.84
N MET A 48 -17.30 6.94 -5.36
CA MET A 48 -17.28 5.64 -6.01
C MET A 48 -17.42 4.50 -5.02
N ILE A 49 -16.73 4.52 -3.87
CA ILE A 49 -16.79 3.45 -2.88
C ILE A 49 -18.22 3.24 -2.35
N ASN A 50 -19.02 4.31 -2.24
CA ASN A 50 -20.42 4.25 -1.79
C ASN A 50 -21.36 3.55 -2.78
N THR A 51 -20.90 3.25 -4.00
CA THR A 51 -21.66 2.44 -4.98
C THR A 51 -21.36 0.94 -4.87
N VAL A 52 -20.34 0.56 -4.12
CA VAL A 52 -19.92 -0.85 -3.97
C VAL A 52 -20.85 -1.58 -3.03
N ASP A 53 -21.28 -2.78 -3.44
CA ASP A 53 -22.14 -3.65 -2.62
C ASP A 53 -21.35 -4.25 -1.44
N MET A 54 -21.18 -3.46 -0.40
CA MET A 54 -20.57 -3.86 0.87
C MET A 54 -21.12 -3.02 2.03
N ASN A 55 -21.01 -3.56 3.23
CA ASN A 55 -21.22 -2.84 4.48
C ASN A 55 -19.84 -2.56 5.09
N GLY A 56 -19.18 -1.51 4.59
CA GLY A 56 -17.81 -1.15 4.94
C GLY A 56 -17.73 -0.19 6.11
N VAL A 57 -16.66 -0.29 6.88
CA VAL A 57 -16.21 0.74 7.85
C VAL A 57 -14.76 1.08 7.56
N VAL A 58 -14.47 2.35 7.40
CA VAL A 58 -13.09 2.83 7.26
C VAL A 58 -12.37 2.63 8.60
N VAL A 59 -11.35 1.79 8.60
CA VAL A 59 -10.46 1.53 9.73
C VAL A 59 -9.17 2.34 9.61
N ILE A 60 -8.69 2.44 8.39
CA ILE A 60 -7.54 3.25 7.97
C ILE A 60 -8.02 4.20 6.86
N GLY A 61 -7.90 5.49 7.09
CA GLY A 61 -8.32 6.53 6.13
C GLY A 61 -7.58 7.85 6.37
N GLU A 62 -8.21 8.95 5.99
CA GLU A 62 -7.65 10.31 6.00
C GLU A 62 -7.42 10.90 7.41
N GLY A 63 -7.68 10.14 8.44
CA GLY A 63 -7.50 10.54 9.82
C GLY A 63 -8.78 10.57 10.63
N GLU A 64 -8.82 11.44 11.64
CA GLU A 64 -9.97 11.52 12.54
C GLU A 64 -11.06 12.44 11.98
N LYS A 65 -12.33 12.16 12.33
CA LYS A 65 -13.52 12.84 11.83
C LYS A 65 -13.45 14.36 11.90
N ASP A 66 -12.85 14.92 12.96
CA ASP A 66 -12.78 16.37 13.16
C ASP A 66 -11.73 17.06 12.28
N LYS A 67 -10.83 16.27 11.66
CA LYS A 67 -9.73 16.74 10.79
C LYS A 67 -9.93 16.36 9.33
N ALA A 68 -10.64 15.25 9.07
CA ALA A 68 -10.93 14.74 7.74
C ALA A 68 -12.46 14.61 7.58
N PRO A 69 -13.11 15.44 6.75
CA PRO A 69 -14.57 15.40 6.59
C PRO A 69 -15.07 14.16 5.84
N MET A 70 -14.17 13.48 5.11
CA MET A 70 -14.48 12.31 4.27
C MET A 70 -13.42 11.24 4.44
N LEU A 71 -13.82 9.98 4.29
CA LEU A 71 -12.97 8.78 4.45
C LEU A 71 -12.23 8.75 5.79
N HIS A 72 -12.85 9.31 6.84
CA HIS A 72 -12.28 9.30 8.18
C HIS A 72 -12.45 7.94 8.87
N ASN A 73 -11.63 7.66 9.85
CA ASN A 73 -11.74 6.45 10.65
C ASN A 73 -13.14 6.37 11.30
N GLY A 74 -13.81 5.22 11.12
CA GLY A 74 -15.19 4.97 11.58
C GLY A 74 -16.27 5.40 10.58
N GLU A 75 -15.96 6.02 9.44
CA GLU A 75 -16.95 6.32 8.40
C GLU A 75 -17.53 5.03 7.81
N LEU A 76 -18.86 5.00 7.67
CA LEU A 76 -19.55 3.93 6.96
C LEU A 76 -19.47 4.18 5.45
N VAL A 77 -19.02 3.18 4.71
CA VAL A 77 -18.85 3.24 3.25
C VAL A 77 -19.45 1.99 2.58
N GLY A 78 -19.65 2.08 1.27
CA GLY A 78 -20.41 1.10 0.51
C GLY A 78 -21.92 1.41 0.56
N ASN A 79 -22.70 0.66 -0.21
CA ASN A 79 -24.17 0.84 -0.27
C ASN A 79 -24.91 0.19 0.91
N GLN A 80 -24.17 -0.30 1.89
CA GLN A 80 -24.65 -1.00 3.10
C GLN A 80 -25.39 -2.32 2.78
N GLN A 81 -25.14 -2.88 1.62
CA GLN A 81 -25.60 -4.21 1.20
C GLN A 81 -24.39 -5.09 0.93
N GLY A 82 -24.48 -6.36 1.25
CA GLY A 82 -23.36 -7.29 1.01
C GLY A 82 -22.50 -7.56 2.25
N PRO A 83 -21.22 -7.97 2.09
CA PRO A 83 -20.39 -8.40 3.20
C PRO A 83 -20.01 -7.25 4.14
N ASN A 84 -19.87 -7.58 5.43
CA ASN A 84 -19.31 -6.67 6.42
C ASN A 84 -17.79 -6.63 6.27
N CYS A 85 -17.23 -5.44 6.01
CA CYS A 85 -15.81 -5.26 5.75
C CYS A 85 -15.19 -4.17 6.61
N ASP A 86 -13.93 -4.38 6.99
CA ASP A 86 -12.98 -3.31 7.33
C ASP A 86 -12.37 -2.79 6.04
N VAL A 87 -12.19 -1.48 5.96
CA VAL A 87 -11.69 -0.77 4.79
C VAL A 87 -10.46 0.05 5.18
N ALA A 88 -9.38 -0.13 4.46
CA ALA A 88 -8.21 0.73 4.54
C ALA A 88 -8.02 1.43 3.19
N VAL A 89 -7.91 2.76 3.21
CA VAL A 89 -7.73 3.58 2.01
C VAL A 89 -6.58 4.55 2.17
N ASP A 90 -5.90 4.79 1.07
CA ASP A 90 -5.06 5.96 0.87
C ASP A 90 -5.34 6.47 -0.57
N PRO A 91 -6.11 7.55 -0.69
CA PRO A 91 -6.46 8.11 -2.00
C PRO A 91 -5.25 8.55 -2.80
N ILE A 92 -4.17 9.00 -2.15
CA ILE A 92 -2.87 9.33 -2.78
C ILE A 92 -1.71 8.91 -1.86
N ASP A 93 -1.27 7.66 -1.92
CA ASP A 93 0.04 7.28 -1.39
C ASP A 93 1.13 7.95 -2.23
N GLY A 94 1.78 8.96 -1.67
CA GLY A 94 2.74 9.82 -2.34
C GLY A 94 2.17 11.16 -2.82
N THR A 95 1.45 11.88 -1.96
CA THR A 95 0.90 13.24 -2.25
C THR A 95 2.00 14.22 -2.70
N SER A 96 3.21 14.11 -2.09
CA SER A 96 4.36 14.93 -2.50
C SER A 96 4.87 14.58 -3.90
N LEU A 97 4.81 13.29 -4.29
CA LEU A 97 5.19 12.83 -5.63
C LEU A 97 4.22 13.38 -6.67
N THR A 98 2.91 13.29 -6.38
CA THR A 98 1.86 13.83 -7.25
C THR A 98 2.07 15.34 -7.47
N ALA A 99 2.16 16.12 -6.42
CA ALA A 99 2.33 17.57 -6.51
C ALA A 99 3.64 17.98 -7.22
N GLY A 100 4.72 17.22 -7.00
CA GLY A 100 6.03 17.45 -7.62
C GLY A 100 6.18 16.91 -9.04
N GLY A 101 5.20 16.17 -9.58
CA GLY A 101 5.30 15.50 -10.87
C GLY A 101 6.37 14.40 -10.88
N MET A 102 6.59 13.77 -9.74
CA MET A 102 7.55 12.68 -9.56
C MET A 102 6.86 11.31 -9.69
N ASN A 103 7.65 10.29 -10.01
CA ASN A 103 7.17 8.93 -10.22
C ASN A 103 6.82 8.23 -8.90
N GLY A 104 5.86 7.28 -8.95
CA GLY A 104 5.58 6.33 -7.89
C GLY A 104 4.35 6.62 -7.04
N ALA A 105 3.57 7.68 -7.33
CA ALA A 105 2.32 7.94 -6.63
C ALA A 105 1.20 6.99 -7.09
N VAL A 106 0.46 6.42 -6.13
CA VAL A 106 -0.63 5.49 -6.37
C VAL A 106 -1.87 5.83 -5.54
N SER A 107 -3.04 5.39 -5.99
CA SER A 107 -4.25 5.30 -5.17
C SER A 107 -4.44 3.85 -4.73
N VAL A 108 -4.74 3.62 -3.45
CA VAL A 108 -4.84 2.26 -2.92
C VAL A 108 -6.05 2.08 -2.00
N ILE A 109 -6.63 0.86 -2.06
CA ILE A 109 -7.67 0.39 -1.16
C ILE A 109 -7.40 -1.07 -0.76
N ALA A 110 -7.61 -1.40 0.50
CA ALA A 110 -7.63 -2.76 0.99
C ALA A 110 -8.94 -3.05 1.72
N LEU A 111 -9.46 -4.27 1.55
CA LEU A 111 -10.62 -4.80 2.27
C LEU A 111 -10.26 -6.09 2.99
N ALA A 112 -10.79 -6.25 4.20
CA ALA A 112 -10.78 -7.50 4.95
C ALA A 112 -12.13 -7.68 5.66
N PRO A 113 -12.48 -8.89 6.18
CA PRO A 113 -13.66 -9.07 7.00
C PRO A 113 -13.68 -8.12 8.19
N ARG A 114 -14.89 -7.70 8.61
CA ARG A 114 -15.07 -6.78 9.73
C ARG A 114 -14.38 -7.26 11.01
N GLY A 115 -13.60 -6.34 11.64
CA GLY A 115 -12.91 -6.56 12.91
C GLY A 115 -11.58 -7.29 12.78
N THR A 116 -11.04 -7.47 11.56
CA THR A 116 -9.75 -8.16 11.34
C THR A 116 -8.58 -7.24 11.06
N MET A 117 -8.82 -5.94 10.77
CA MET A 117 -7.74 -4.97 10.56
C MET A 117 -7.31 -4.31 11.86
N PHE A 118 -6.00 -4.26 12.08
CA PHE A 118 -5.39 -3.55 13.21
C PHE A 118 -5.63 -2.03 13.10
N GLN A 119 -5.96 -1.42 14.23
CA GLN A 119 -6.14 0.03 14.34
C GLN A 119 -4.97 0.62 15.11
N PRO A 120 -4.07 1.40 14.45
CA PRO A 120 -2.89 1.97 15.11
C PRO A 120 -3.22 3.08 16.13
N ASN A 121 -4.49 3.44 16.29
CA ASN A 121 -4.99 4.47 17.20
C ASN A 121 -4.20 5.80 17.06
N SER A 122 -3.56 6.26 18.15
CA SER A 122 -2.81 7.53 18.17
C SER A 122 -1.40 7.45 17.60
N SER A 123 -0.90 6.26 17.19
CA SER A 123 0.46 6.12 16.67
C SER A 123 0.47 6.26 15.15
N PHE A 124 0.96 7.40 14.67
CA PHE A 124 1.04 7.69 13.24
C PHE A 124 2.21 6.99 12.53
N TYR A 125 3.28 6.65 13.25
CA TYR A 125 4.48 6.05 12.67
C TYR A 125 4.71 4.61 13.13
N MET A 126 5.34 3.84 12.24
CA MET A 126 5.74 2.45 12.45
C MET A 126 7.15 2.25 11.86
N ASN A 127 8.07 1.67 12.64
CA ASN A 127 9.29 1.09 12.09
C ASN A 127 8.94 -0.26 11.48
N LYS A 128 9.26 -0.46 10.21
CA LYS A 128 8.83 -1.65 9.44
C LYS A 128 9.94 -2.25 8.61
N ILE A 129 9.84 -3.56 8.43
CA ILE A 129 10.63 -4.35 7.49
C ILE A 129 9.66 -5.19 6.65
N VAL A 130 9.83 -5.18 5.32
CA VAL A 130 8.93 -5.88 4.38
C VAL A 130 9.75 -6.61 3.34
N THR A 131 9.38 -7.85 3.04
CA THR A 131 10.02 -8.66 2.00
C THR A 131 9.02 -9.57 1.28
N GLY A 132 9.42 -10.08 0.12
CA GLY A 132 8.66 -11.05 -0.67
C GLY A 132 8.61 -12.45 -0.07
N PRO A 133 7.89 -13.37 -0.73
CA PRO A 133 7.62 -14.72 -0.23
C PRO A 133 8.87 -15.55 0.00
N GLU A 134 9.93 -15.33 -0.75
CA GLU A 134 11.17 -16.11 -0.65
C GLU A 134 11.83 -15.96 0.72
N ALA A 135 11.79 -14.74 1.29
CA ALA A 135 12.45 -14.42 2.57
C ALA A 135 11.45 -14.11 3.69
N ALA A 136 10.16 -14.41 3.50
CA ALA A 136 9.09 -14.04 4.44
C ALA A 136 9.28 -14.55 5.88
N LYS A 137 10.05 -15.64 6.06
CA LYS A 137 10.34 -16.24 7.37
C LYS A 137 11.71 -15.88 7.91
N ASP A 138 12.52 -15.16 7.13
CA ASP A 138 13.94 -14.95 7.42
C ASP A 138 14.24 -13.54 7.94
N ILE A 139 13.28 -12.61 7.88
CA ILE A 139 13.41 -11.26 8.41
C ILE A 139 13.07 -11.21 9.91
N ASP A 140 13.80 -10.39 10.66
CA ASP A 140 13.50 -10.06 12.06
C ASP A 140 13.77 -8.57 12.32
N LEU A 141 12.77 -7.81 12.71
CA LEU A 141 12.91 -6.38 12.99
C LEU A 141 13.85 -6.07 14.16
N ARG A 142 14.16 -7.08 15.03
CA ARG A 142 15.13 -6.97 16.12
C ARG A 142 16.57 -7.19 15.68
N ALA A 143 16.74 -7.86 14.55
CA ALA A 143 18.08 -8.13 14.01
C ALA A 143 18.67 -6.83 13.40
N SER A 144 19.97 -6.78 13.28
CA SER A 144 20.65 -5.67 12.62
C SER A 144 20.30 -5.58 11.13
N THR A 145 20.49 -4.41 10.55
CA THR A 145 20.34 -4.16 9.12
C THR A 145 21.15 -5.17 8.28
N ALA A 146 22.39 -5.43 8.66
CA ALA A 146 23.27 -6.37 7.94
C ALA A 146 22.78 -7.82 8.02
N GLU A 147 22.27 -8.26 9.19
CA GLU A 147 21.71 -9.60 9.37
C GLU A 147 20.48 -9.84 8.52
N ASN A 148 19.56 -8.87 8.48
CA ASN A 148 18.37 -8.93 7.62
C ASN A 148 18.72 -8.99 6.13
N ILE A 149 19.64 -8.13 5.68
CA ILE A 149 20.10 -8.14 4.27
C ILE A 149 20.75 -9.49 3.93
N ALA A 150 21.58 -10.03 4.80
CA ALA A 150 22.21 -11.33 4.59
C ALA A 150 21.19 -12.48 4.60
N ALA A 151 20.14 -12.40 5.43
CA ALA A 151 19.06 -13.37 5.47
C ALA A 151 18.28 -13.39 4.15
N VAL A 152 17.89 -12.21 3.65
CA VAL A 152 17.19 -12.06 2.36
C VAL A 152 18.07 -12.55 1.20
N ALA A 153 19.36 -12.20 1.18
CA ALA A 153 20.30 -12.66 0.17
C ALA A 153 20.37 -14.19 0.12
N ARG A 154 20.49 -14.85 1.28
CA ARG A 154 20.50 -16.32 1.37
C ARG A 154 19.18 -16.93 0.88
N ALA A 155 18.05 -16.40 1.33
CA ALA A 155 16.73 -16.91 0.98
C ALA A 155 16.46 -16.83 -0.54
N LYS A 156 16.94 -15.76 -1.19
CA LYS A 156 16.83 -15.55 -2.64
C LYS A 156 17.96 -16.18 -3.45
N ASN A 157 18.96 -16.79 -2.80
CA ASN A 157 20.17 -17.31 -3.44
C ASN A 157 20.90 -16.25 -4.29
N LEU A 158 21.05 -15.05 -3.73
CA LEU A 158 21.70 -13.89 -4.32
C LEU A 158 22.92 -13.47 -3.49
N SER A 159 23.82 -12.70 -4.09
CA SER A 159 24.88 -12.01 -3.35
C SER A 159 24.30 -10.79 -2.64
N ILE A 160 24.90 -10.38 -1.52
CA ILE A 160 24.48 -9.17 -0.80
C ILE A 160 24.52 -7.93 -1.73
N SER A 161 25.51 -7.85 -2.62
CA SER A 161 25.65 -6.77 -3.62
C SER A 161 24.50 -6.71 -4.64
N ASP A 162 23.71 -7.78 -4.75
CA ASP A 162 22.58 -7.85 -5.67
C ASP A 162 21.26 -7.50 -4.99
N ILE A 163 21.24 -7.48 -3.65
CA ILE A 163 20.07 -7.08 -2.87
C ILE A 163 19.85 -5.56 -2.97
N THR A 164 18.62 -5.18 -3.25
CA THR A 164 18.19 -3.78 -3.27
C THR A 164 17.22 -3.51 -2.12
N VAL A 165 17.62 -2.59 -1.24
CA VAL A 165 16.79 -2.14 -0.11
C VAL A 165 16.16 -0.79 -0.46
N VAL A 166 14.84 -0.68 -0.37
CA VAL A 166 14.14 0.61 -0.52
C VAL A 166 13.95 1.27 0.84
N VAL A 167 14.19 2.57 0.91
CA VAL A 167 14.11 3.39 2.13
C VAL A 167 13.56 4.77 1.79
N LEU A 168 12.66 5.29 2.63
CA LEU A 168 12.23 6.69 2.56
C LEU A 168 13.41 7.62 2.82
N ASN A 169 13.68 8.54 1.91
CA ASN A 169 14.73 9.55 2.03
C ASN A 169 14.32 10.63 3.04
N ARG A 170 14.55 10.35 4.30
CA ARG A 170 14.25 11.25 5.43
C ARG A 170 15.45 11.34 6.37
N PRO A 171 15.69 12.49 7.05
CA PRO A 171 16.80 12.64 8.00
C PRO A 171 16.85 11.54 9.07
N ARG A 172 15.68 11.06 9.52
CA ARG A 172 15.59 9.95 10.50
C ARG A 172 16.18 8.63 10.02
N HIS A 173 16.46 8.47 8.73
CA HIS A 173 17.01 7.26 8.13
C HIS A 173 18.51 7.34 7.77
N GLU A 174 19.21 8.43 8.08
CA GLU A 174 20.62 8.59 7.74
C GLU A 174 21.49 7.42 8.26
N THR A 175 21.26 6.99 9.50
CA THR A 175 21.94 5.85 10.10
C THR A 175 21.62 4.56 9.35
N LEU A 176 20.36 4.25 9.10
CA LEU A 176 19.92 3.08 8.36
C LEU A 176 20.51 3.05 6.94
N ILE A 177 20.49 4.19 6.24
CA ILE A 177 21.09 4.32 4.90
C ILE A 177 22.60 4.01 4.94
N SER A 178 23.29 4.51 5.96
CA SER A 178 24.73 4.22 6.16
C SER A 178 24.98 2.73 6.43
N GLU A 179 24.15 2.09 7.25
CA GLU A 179 24.25 0.66 7.57
C GLU A 179 24.02 -0.23 6.36
N ILE A 180 23.01 0.08 5.52
CA ILE A 180 22.75 -0.66 4.28
C ILE A 180 23.95 -0.60 3.33
N ARG A 181 24.52 0.61 3.16
CA ARG A 181 25.73 0.79 2.33
C ARG A 181 26.93 0.05 2.89
N LYS A 182 27.12 0.06 4.20
CA LYS A 182 28.17 -0.70 4.89
C LYS A 182 28.01 -2.21 4.72
N ALA A 183 26.78 -2.71 4.72
CA ALA A 183 26.49 -4.12 4.46
C ALA A 183 26.80 -4.53 3.00
N GLY A 184 26.97 -3.58 2.09
CA GLY A 184 27.31 -3.82 0.68
C GLY A 184 26.10 -4.01 -0.23
N ALA A 185 24.89 -3.76 0.25
CA ALA A 185 23.67 -3.85 -0.54
C ALA A 185 23.42 -2.55 -1.36
N ARG A 186 22.63 -2.67 -2.41
CA ARG A 186 22.12 -1.52 -3.16
C ARG A 186 20.99 -0.85 -2.39
N ILE A 187 20.83 0.44 -2.58
CA ILE A 187 19.77 1.21 -1.95
C ILE A 187 18.98 1.98 -3.00
N ARG A 188 17.65 1.96 -2.88
CA ARG A 188 16.74 2.82 -3.63
C ARG A 188 16.09 3.79 -2.64
N LEU A 189 16.36 5.07 -2.80
CA LEU A 189 15.75 6.12 -1.98
C LEU A 189 14.48 6.62 -2.66
N ILE A 190 13.36 6.59 -1.92
CA ILE A 190 12.09 7.14 -2.35
C ILE A 190 11.76 8.39 -1.53
N GLN A 191 11.10 9.36 -2.16
CA GLN A 191 10.81 10.63 -1.51
C GLN A 191 9.52 10.59 -0.70
N ASP A 192 8.54 9.77 -1.10
CA ASP A 192 7.23 9.67 -0.48
C ASP A 192 6.56 8.37 -0.95
N GLY A 193 5.45 7.95 -0.31
CA GLY A 193 4.69 6.76 -0.69
C GLY A 193 5.48 5.46 -0.52
N ASP A 194 5.17 4.67 0.50
CA ASP A 194 5.90 3.43 0.73
C ASP A 194 5.07 2.16 0.50
N VAL A 195 3.76 2.29 0.21
CA VAL A 195 2.90 1.13 -0.09
C VAL A 195 3.29 0.49 -1.42
N ALA A 196 3.44 1.30 -2.49
CA ALA A 196 3.86 0.78 -3.79
C ALA A 196 5.21 0.07 -3.71
N ALA A 197 6.20 0.71 -3.05
CA ALA A 197 7.53 0.13 -2.86
C ALA A 197 7.52 -1.14 -2.00
N ALA A 198 6.64 -1.23 -1.00
CA ALA A 198 6.45 -2.45 -0.21
C ALA A 198 5.88 -3.60 -1.07
N ILE A 199 4.89 -3.32 -1.92
CA ILE A 199 4.34 -4.31 -2.84
C ILE A 199 5.41 -4.78 -3.84
N GLU A 200 6.28 -3.88 -4.32
CA GLU A 200 7.38 -4.20 -5.22
C GLU A 200 8.32 -5.27 -4.65
N THR A 201 8.53 -5.34 -3.31
CA THR A 201 9.38 -6.37 -2.68
C THR A 201 8.87 -7.80 -2.90
N ALA A 202 7.56 -7.96 -3.11
CA ALA A 202 6.89 -9.26 -3.28
C ALA A 202 6.42 -9.51 -4.73
N ARG A 203 6.77 -8.62 -5.66
CA ARG A 203 6.46 -8.78 -7.08
C ARG A 203 7.71 -9.17 -7.88
N PRO A 204 7.58 -10.09 -8.85
CA PRO A 204 8.72 -10.45 -9.70
C PRO A 204 9.14 -9.27 -10.58
N ASN A 205 10.44 -9.22 -10.89
CA ASN A 205 11.04 -8.30 -11.85
C ASN A 205 11.01 -6.80 -11.49
N THR A 206 10.73 -6.44 -10.24
CA THR A 206 10.79 -5.05 -9.75
C THR A 206 12.20 -4.61 -9.36
N GLY A 207 13.09 -5.59 -9.11
CA GLY A 207 14.44 -5.32 -8.65
C GLY A 207 14.54 -4.79 -7.22
N ILE A 208 13.44 -4.90 -6.44
CA ILE A 208 13.40 -4.55 -5.01
C ILE A 208 13.24 -5.83 -4.19
N ASP A 209 14.07 -5.98 -3.15
CA ASP A 209 14.09 -7.19 -2.32
C ASP A 209 13.60 -6.96 -0.90
N LEU A 210 13.79 -5.75 -0.39
CA LEU A 210 13.54 -5.41 1.00
C LEU A 210 13.13 -3.95 1.14
N LEU A 211 12.13 -3.67 1.97
CA LEU A 211 11.83 -2.32 2.45
C LEU A 211 12.17 -2.23 3.93
N MET A 212 12.83 -1.16 4.33
CA MET A 212 13.17 -0.91 5.74
C MET A 212 12.98 0.55 6.12
N GLY A 213 12.57 0.79 7.35
CA GLY A 213 12.56 2.13 7.95
C GLY A 213 11.22 2.53 8.56
N ILE A 214 11.17 3.79 9.03
CA ILE A 214 10.00 4.36 9.71
C ILE A 214 9.14 5.10 8.69
N GLY A 215 7.91 4.62 8.50
CA GLY A 215 6.85 5.22 7.68
C GLY A 215 5.54 5.31 8.44
N GLY A 216 4.45 5.59 7.76
CA GLY A 216 3.13 5.63 8.38
C GLY A 216 2.65 4.25 8.83
N SER A 217 1.98 4.22 9.98
CA SER A 217 1.35 2.98 10.46
C SER A 217 0.09 2.60 9.65
N PRO A 218 -0.71 3.55 9.14
CA PRO A 218 -1.79 3.24 8.20
C PRO A 218 -1.30 2.48 6.98
N GLU A 219 -0.22 2.96 6.33
CA GLU A 219 0.39 2.32 5.16
C GLU A 219 0.97 0.94 5.51
N GLY A 220 1.39 0.74 6.78
CA GLY A 220 1.81 -0.57 7.27
C GLY A 220 0.68 -1.60 7.27
N VAL A 221 -0.54 -1.22 7.62
CA VAL A 221 -1.72 -2.10 7.58
C VAL A 221 -2.11 -2.43 6.13
N ILE A 222 -2.12 -1.43 5.24
CA ILE A 222 -2.36 -1.65 3.80
C ILE A 222 -1.28 -2.58 3.21
N THR A 223 -0.02 -2.38 3.59
CA THR A 223 1.09 -3.27 3.21
C THR A 223 0.87 -4.70 3.69
N ALA A 224 0.40 -4.90 4.93
CA ALA A 224 0.08 -6.24 5.43
C ALA A 224 -0.98 -6.95 4.58
N ALA A 225 -2.02 -6.21 4.16
CA ALA A 225 -3.02 -6.73 3.23
C ALA A 225 -2.39 -7.24 1.92
N ALA A 226 -1.49 -6.45 1.35
CA ALA A 226 -0.78 -6.84 0.12
C ALA A 226 0.13 -8.07 0.35
N MET A 227 0.85 -8.11 1.46
CA MET A 227 1.73 -9.26 1.80
C MET A 227 0.93 -10.54 1.99
N ILE A 228 -0.26 -10.51 2.60
CA ILE A 228 -1.17 -11.65 2.66
C ILE A 228 -1.53 -12.14 1.26
N CYS A 229 -1.85 -11.25 0.34
CA CYS A 229 -2.19 -11.61 -1.03
C CYS A 229 -1.01 -12.23 -1.80
N LEU A 230 0.21 -11.76 -1.55
CA LEU A 230 1.42 -12.10 -2.29
C LEU A 230 2.27 -13.18 -1.62
N GLY A 231 1.97 -13.54 -0.37
CA GLY A 231 2.73 -14.51 0.42
C GLY A 231 4.02 -13.93 1.01
N GLY A 232 4.21 -12.62 0.97
CA GLY A 232 5.32 -11.92 1.61
C GLY A 232 5.11 -11.74 3.11
N SER A 233 5.97 -10.94 3.74
CA SER A 233 5.91 -10.65 5.17
C SER A 233 6.20 -9.19 5.46
N ILE A 234 5.49 -8.66 6.47
CA ILE A 234 5.81 -7.40 7.13
C ILE A 234 5.97 -7.66 8.63
N GLN A 235 6.96 -7.02 9.23
CA GLN A 235 7.04 -6.82 10.67
C GLN A 235 7.08 -5.32 10.94
N GLY A 236 6.29 -4.87 11.89
CA GLY A 236 6.19 -3.46 12.25
C GLY A 236 6.17 -3.25 13.76
N GLN A 237 6.76 -2.16 14.23
CA GLN A 237 6.65 -1.72 15.62
C GLN A 237 6.23 -0.25 15.63
N LEU A 238 5.16 0.06 16.36
CA LEU A 238 4.69 1.44 16.47
C LEU A 238 5.78 2.34 17.03
N HIS A 239 5.79 3.58 16.59
CA HIS A 239 6.79 4.58 16.96
C HIS A 239 6.10 5.88 17.39
N VAL A 240 6.39 6.33 18.62
CA VAL A 240 5.87 7.57 19.17
C VAL A 240 7.03 8.38 19.71
N ASP A 241 7.12 9.66 19.36
CA ASP A 241 8.18 10.58 19.79
C ASP A 241 9.60 10.03 19.57
N GLY A 242 9.80 9.34 18.45
CA GLY A 242 11.10 8.77 18.10
C GLY A 242 11.46 7.49 18.87
N LYS A 243 10.53 6.89 19.62
CA LYS A 243 10.75 5.68 20.42
C LYS A 243 9.80 4.57 20.02
N PRO A 244 10.25 3.30 20.04
CA PRO A 244 9.38 2.16 19.82
C PRO A 244 8.33 2.05 20.93
N LEU A 245 7.10 1.71 20.53
CA LEU A 245 5.97 1.50 21.41
C LEU A 245 5.37 0.11 21.19
N GLY A 246 5.15 -0.62 22.28
CA GLY A 246 4.52 -1.94 22.26
C GLY A 246 5.40 -3.04 21.64
N GLN A 247 4.75 -4.13 21.30
CA GLN A 247 5.39 -5.31 20.69
C GLN A 247 5.58 -5.13 19.18
N ILE A 248 6.40 -5.99 18.59
CA ILE A 248 6.49 -6.14 17.14
C ILE A 248 5.22 -6.84 16.67
N LEU A 249 4.57 -6.24 15.67
CA LEU A 249 3.39 -6.77 15.00
C LEU A 249 3.84 -7.46 13.71
N HIS A 250 3.38 -8.67 13.49
CA HIS A 250 3.60 -9.44 12.27
C HIS A 250 2.42 -9.25 11.30
N THR A 251 2.54 -9.76 10.10
CA THR A 251 1.54 -9.63 9.04
C THR A 251 0.13 -9.96 9.54
N HIS A 252 -0.05 -11.06 10.28
CA HIS A 252 -1.35 -11.49 10.79
C HIS A 252 -1.79 -10.79 12.09
N ASP A 253 -0.89 -10.10 12.79
CA ASP A 253 -1.26 -9.18 13.87
C ASP A 253 -1.85 -7.87 13.29
N LEU A 254 -1.44 -7.51 12.07
CA LEU A 254 -1.95 -6.34 11.36
C LEU A 254 -3.26 -6.63 10.62
N ILE A 255 -3.43 -7.86 10.08
CA ILE A 255 -4.69 -8.32 9.50
C ILE A 255 -4.89 -9.81 9.78
N ASP A 256 -5.87 -10.13 10.61
CA ASP A 256 -6.21 -11.51 11.00
C ASP A 256 -7.21 -12.14 10.02
N SER A 257 -6.84 -12.25 8.76
CA SER A 257 -7.65 -12.89 7.71
C SER A 257 -6.85 -13.19 6.46
N GLU A 258 -7.19 -14.30 5.80
CA GLU A 258 -6.76 -14.60 4.42
C GLU A 258 -7.73 -14.04 3.36
N ASP A 259 -8.95 -13.67 3.73
CA ASP A 259 -9.95 -13.13 2.78
C ASP A 259 -9.77 -11.62 2.61
N VAL A 260 -8.67 -11.26 2.00
CA VAL A 260 -8.22 -9.89 1.81
C VAL A 260 -8.23 -9.55 0.32
N PHE A 261 -8.62 -8.32 0.01
CA PHE A 261 -8.48 -7.71 -1.32
C PHE A 261 -7.61 -6.46 -1.21
N VAL A 262 -6.78 -6.24 -2.21
CA VAL A 262 -6.04 -4.98 -2.38
C VAL A 262 -6.14 -4.56 -3.84
N ALA A 263 -6.49 -3.30 -4.08
CA ALA A 263 -6.44 -2.69 -5.40
C ALA A 263 -5.54 -1.45 -5.36
N VAL A 264 -4.72 -1.31 -6.39
CA VAL A 264 -3.77 -0.20 -6.55
C VAL A 264 -3.90 0.33 -7.96
N THR A 265 -4.01 1.64 -8.14
CA THR A 265 -4.00 2.32 -9.44
C THR A 265 -2.93 3.39 -9.46
N GLY A 266 -2.12 3.43 -10.53
CA GLY A 266 -1.09 4.45 -10.70
C GLY A 266 -1.68 5.85 -10.93
N ILE A 267 -1.16 6.84 -10.20
CA ILE A 267 -1.42 8.27 -10.45
C ILE A 267 -0.33 8.81 -11.34
N THR A 268 0.93 8.57 -10.96
CA THR A 268 2.13 8.85 -11.77
C THR A 268 2.80 7.55 -12.17
N ASP A 269 3.67 7.58 -13.19
CA ASP A 269 4.39 6.38 -13.62
C ASP A 269 5.23 5.81 -12.48
N GLY A 270 5.25 4.48 -12.33
CA GLY A 270 6.04 3.75 -11.33
C GLY A 270 6.44 2.37 -11.83
N GLU A 271 7.32 1.70 -11.09
CA GLU A 271 7.74 0.32 -11.39
C GLU A 271 6.58 -0.68 -11.17
N LEU A 272 5.74 -0.40 -10.17
CA LEU A 272 4.60 -1.26 -9.87
C LEU A 272 3.51 -1.14 -10.93
N VAL A 273 3.11 0.10 -11.26
CA VAL A 273 2.05 0.42 -12.22
C VAL A 273 2.36 1.73 -12.96
N GLN A 274 1.86 1.86 -14.18
CA GLN A 274 1.93 3.11 -14.95
C GLN A 274 0.87 4.10 -14.45
N GLY A 275 1.17 5.39 -14.54
CA GLY A 275 0.27 6.49 -14.19
C GLY A 275 -0.85 6.69 -15.19
N VAL A 276 -1.79 7.57 -14.80
CA VAL A 276 -2.90 7.98 -15.66
C VAL A 276 -2.40 8.77 -16.86
N ARG A 277 -2.92 8.42 -18.04
CA ARG A 277 -2.64 9.13 -19.29
C ARG A 277 -3.93 9.63 -19.92
N TYR A 278 -4.03 10.93 -20.12
CA TYR A 278 -5.16 11.51 -20.84
C TYR A 278 -5.05 11.27 -22.34
N THR A 279 -6.20 11.04 -22.96
CA THR A 279 -6.38 10.93 -24.41
C THR A 279 -7.40 11.96 -24.87
N PRO A 280 -7.52 12.20 -26.19
CA PRO A 280 -8.55 13.11 -26.71
C PRO A 280 -10.00 12.71 -26.33
N PHE A 281 -10.23 11.45 -25.96
CA PHE A 281 -11.55 10.90 -25.67
C PHE A 281 -11.76 10.53 -24.20
N GLY A 282 -10.71 10.63 -23.36
CA GLY A 282 -10.82 10.25 -21.97
C GLY A 282 -9.47 10.02 -21.30
N ALA A 283 -9.31 8.91 -20.60
CA ALA A 283 -8.08 8.56 -19.89
C ALA A 283 -7.77 7.06 -20.01
N ILE A 284 -6.50 6.72 -19.78
CA ILE A 284 -6.03 5.34 -19.61
C ILE A 284 -5.48 5.23 -18.20
N SER A 285 -5.90 4.22 -17.45
CA SER A 285 -5.36 3.84 -16.15
C SER A 285 -4.73 2.46 -16.18
N HIS A 286 -3.80 2.21 -15.25
CA HIS A 286 -3.21 0.90 -15.01
C HIS A 286 -3.37 0.57 -13.54
N SER A 287 -3.85 -0.64 -13.29
CA SER A 287 -4.20 -1.09 -11.94
C SER A 287 -3.73 -2.51 -11.69
N ILE A 288 -3.47 -2.81 -10.43
CA ILE A 288 -3.25 -4.17 -9.94
C ILE A 288 -4.31 -4.46 -8.89
N VAL A 289 -4.96 -5.63 -8.98
CA VAL A 289 -5.81 -6.13 -7.92
C VAL A 289 -5.35 -7.51 -7.48
N MET A 290 -5.30 -7.68 -6.17
CA MET A 290 -4.82 -8.88 -5.50
C MET A 290 -5.90 -9.43 -4.57
N ARG A 291 -5.99 -10.75 -4.46
CA ARG A 291 -6.88 -11.42 -3.50
C ARG A 291 -6.14 -12.51 -2.74
N GLY A 292 -6.16 -12.42 -1.40
CA GLY A 292 -5.48 -13.36 -0.50
C GLY A 292 -6.04 -14.78 -0.59
N LYS A 293 -7.34 -14.96 -0.46
CA LYS A 293 -8.00 -16.28 -0.47
C LYS A 293 -7.77 -17.09 -1.74
N SER A 294 -7.72 -16.45 -2.90
CA SER A 294 -7.47 -17.12 -4.19
C SER A 294 -6.02 -17.07 -4.64
N LYS A 295 -5.16 -16.35 -3.92
CA LYS A 295 -3.74 -16.11 -4.28
C LYS A 295 -3.60 -15.66 -5.73
N THR A 296 -4.45 -14.73 -6.16
CA THR A 296 -4.48 -14.22 -7.53
C THR A 296 -4.11 -12.75 -7.59
N VAL A 297 -3.32 -12.41 -8.59
CA VAL A 297 -2.97 -11.04 -8.97
C VAL A 297 -3.43 -10.81 -10.40
N ARG A 298 -4.06 -9.68 -10.65
CA ARG A 298 -4.48 -9.25 -11.99
C ARG A 298 -3.94 -7.87 -12.26
N GLU A 299 -3.34 -7.70 -13.42
CA GLU A 299 -2.95 -6.42 -13.97
C GLU A 299 -4.01 -6.01 -14.99
N ILE A 300 -4.51 -4.79 -14.87
CA ILE A 300 -5.62 -4.30 -15.68
C ILE A 300 -5.23 -2.95 -16.25
N LYS A 301 -5.36 -2.84 -17.57
CA LYS A 301 -5.34 -1.58 -18.29
C LYS A 301 -6.78 -1.23 -18.65
N THR A 302 -7.23 -0.05 -18.26
CA THR A 302 -8.59 0.42 -18.53
C THR A 302 -8.55 1.67 -19.42
N GLU A 303 -9.39 1.67 -20.46
CA GLU A 303 -9.63 2.84 -21.30
C GLU A 303 -10.98 3.47 -20.88
N HIS A 304 -10.91 4.69 -20.37
CA HIS A 304 -12.08 5.44 -19.89
C HIS A 304 -12.51 6.46 -20.95
N TYR A 305 -13.73 6.33 -21.42
CA TYR A 305 -14.36 7.29 -22.33
C TYR A 305 -15.16 8.27 -21.49
N LEU A 306 -14.59 9.47 -21.25
CA LEU A 306 -15.12 10.47 -20.29
C LEU A 306 -16.02 11.53 -20.96
N ARG A 307 -16.52 11.26 -22.15
CA ARG A 307 -17.43 12.16 -22.88
C ARG A 307 -18.80 11.54 -23.08
#